data_fc70876d7113c86ae1607a221ea51c52
#
_entry.id   fc70876d7113c86ae1607a221ea51c52
#
_cell.length_a   1.000
_cell.length_b   1.000
_cell.length_c   1.000
_cell.angle_alpha   90.00
_cell.angle_beta   90.00
_cell.angle_gamma   90.00
#
_symmetry.space_group_name_H-M   'P 1'
#
loop_
_entity.id
_entity.type
_entity.pdbx_description
1 polymer ?
#
loop_
_entity_poly.entity_id
_entity_poly.type
_entity_poly.pdbx_seq_one_letter_code
_entity_poly.pdbx_strand_id
1 'polypeptide(L)'
;MKTTQTVGIIGAGVSGLVTAKTMREHGFSVVVFEREAELGGVWASTRRYPNVTTQNTRDTYTFSDFPMPKHYPEWPTGQQVQEYLTNYARQFGILPSIRFSTSVKRAEAIDGGAGGWTIHTTQHGEASQTVVQFLVVCNGVFNEPNVPSLPGRDLFNGTVIHSTEMRQHHLDAAKHQKVAVVGFAKSAHDILAQVSSVSDKPVCIYREAKWKMPRLFWGLNFKYLLLHRFGESLFPYRALFGIHKFLHGPLGKPVTGLLVKTLGKLVAAQLKLSKSGLLPDKPFDSIANCSIGLTSDGFYERAASGEIQLEKGEIDRFIPEGVVLKTGKTIVADQVIFATGFRQTVPFFEEAISNRIRNQKGWFQLYRNVLPADVPNLTFVGYNPSLFTPFTSELAAHYSAQYFKGQLNVPNAQAMKMEIALHQDWLVQRAPHSNASGTCIIPFSFHHADELMRDMGLNTRRTRNPITEFMKPFNPAMYKGLTKQLKALHPVKADVKKANELIEA
;
A
#
# COMPACT_ATOMS: atom_id res chain seq x y z
N MET A 1 -28.32 4.97 -28.88
CA MET A 1 -27.87 5.01 -27.47
C MET A 1 -26.39 4.64 -27.44
N LYS A 2 -25.47 5.49 -26.93
CA LYS A 2 -24.07 5.07 -26.73
C LYS A 2 -24.10 3.96 -25.69
N THR A 3 -23.69 2.75 -26.04
CA THR A 3 -23.51 1.66 -25.07
C THR A 3 -22.54 2.13 -24.00
N THR A 4 -23.01 2.19 -22.76
CA THR A 4 -22.16 2.62 -21.63
C THR A 4 -21.05 1.58 -21.45
N GLN A 5 -19.81 2.02 -21.57
CA GLN A 5 -18.65 1.14 -21.43
C GLN A 5 -18.52 0.63 -19.99
N THR A 6 -18.32 -0.66 -19.81
CA THR A 6 -18.29 -1.31 -18.51
C THR A 6 -16.84 -1.56 -18.07
N VAL A 7 -16.56 -1.20 -16.82
CA VAL A 7 -15.28 -1.47 -16.13
C VAL A 7 -15.47 -2.55 -15.09
N GLY A 8 -14.71 -3.65 -15.20
CA GLY A 8 -14.56 -4.64 -14.14
C GLY A 8 -13.47 -4.22 -13.17
N ILE A 9 -13.74 -4.31 -11.87
CA ILE A 9 -12.81 -3.94 -10.81
C ILE A 9 -12.62 -5.15 -9.89
N ILE A 10 -11.37 -5.58 -9.67
CA ILE A 10 -11.06 -6.72 -8.81
C ILE A 10 -10.61 -6.23 -7.44
N GLY A 11 -11.45 -6.43 -6.41
CA GLY A 11 -11.24 -6.05 -5.01
C GLY A 11 -12.03 -4.82 -4.57
N ALA A 12 -12.63 -4.88 -3.37
CA ALA A 12 -13.38 -3.80 -2.72
C ALA A 12 -12.66 -3.25 -1.48
N GLY A 13 -11.32 -3.15 -1.54
CA GLY A 13 -10.51 -2.41 -0.57
C GLY A 13 -10.47 -0.91 -0.89
N VAL A 14 -9.56 -0.19 -0.23
CA VAL A 14 -9.33 1.26 -0.42
C VAL A 14 -9.27 1.63 -1.91
N SER A 15 -8.44 0.92 -2.68
CA SER A 15 -8.21 1.21 -4.10
C SER A 15 -9.43 0.91 -4.97
N GLY A 16 -10.11 -0.23 -4.72
CA GLY A 16 -11.28 -0.61 -5.52
C GLY A 16 -12.47 0.31 -5.31
N LEU A 17 -12.71 0.75 -4.08
CA LEU A 17 -13.81 1.67 -3.77
C LEU A 17 -13.63 3.05 -4.42
N VAL A 18 -12.43 3.63 -4.32
CA VAL A 18 -12.17 4.92 -4.97
C VAL A 18 -12.16 4.80 -6.49
N THR A 19 -11.71 3.66 -7.03
CA THR A 19 -11.77 3.37 -8.47
C THR A 19 -13.21 3.29 -8.94
N ALA A 20 -14.08 2.57 -8.23
CA ALA A 20 -15.50 2.45 -8.59
C ALA A 20 -16.20 3.81 -8.63
N LYS A 21 -15.98 4.64 -7.60
CA LYS A 21 -16.52 6.02 -7.56
C LYS A 21 -15.98 6.84 -8.74
N THR A 22 -14.68 6.87 -8.93
CA THR A 22 -14.02 7.68 -9.95
C THR A 22 -14.46 7.27 -11.37
N MET A 23 -14.52 5.97 -11.67
CA MET A 23 -14.98 5.48 -12.98
C MET A 23 -16.43 5.91 -13.26
N ARG A 24 -17.33 5.82 -12.27
CA ARG A 24 -18.72 6.31 -12.40
C ARG A 24 -18.79 7.81 -12.66
N GLU A 25 -17.98 8.61 -11.95
CA GLU A 25 -17.90 10.05 -12.20
C GLU A 25 -17.40 10.40 -13.60
N HIS A 26 -16.57 9.55 -14.17
CA HIS A 26 -16.11 9.66 -15.56
C HIS A 26 -17.07 9.08 -16.59
N GLY A 27 -18.24 8.53 -16.16
CA GLY A 27 -19.32 8.08 -17.05
C GLY A 27 -19.25 6.60 -17.43
N PHE A 28 -18.43 5.78 -16.76
CA PHE A 28 -18.41 4.33 -16.95
C PHE A 28 -19.45 3.62 -16.09
N SER A 29 -19.99 2.50 -16.57
CA SER A 29 -20.62 1.50 -15.72
C SER A 29 -19.55 0.68 -14.99
N VAL A 30 -19.81 0.26 -13.76
CA VAL A 30 -18.82 -0.50 -12.97
C VAL A 30 -19.44 -1.76 -12.38
N VAL A 31 -18.63 -2.82 -12.32
CA VAL A 31 -18.88 -4.01 -11.52
C VAL A 31 -17.62 -4.31 -10.71
N VAL A 32 -17.78 -4.50 -9.40
CA VAL A 32 -16.69 -4.78 -8.47
C VAL A 32 -16.82 -6.22 -7.97
N PHE A 33 -15.75 -7.00 -8.06
CA PHE A 33 -15.70 -8.38 -7.57
C PHE A 33 -14.90 -8.42 -6.27
N GLU A 34 -15.57 -8.80 -5.17
CA GLU A 34 -14.92 -8.94 -3.86
C GLU A 34 -15.08 -10.37 -3.35
N ARG A 35 -13.95 -11.00 -3.03
CA ARG A 35 -13.94 -12.40 -2.57
C ARG A 35 -14.48 -12.58 -1.15
N GLU A 36 -14.32 -11.55 -0.30
CA GLU A 36 -14.84 -11.56 1.07
C GLU A 36 -16.33 -11.21 1.09
N ALA A 37 -17.00 -11.55 2.18
CA ALA A 37 -18.40 -11.17 2.40
C ALA A 37 -18.59 -9.69 2.78
N GLU A 38 -17.48 -8.99 3.00
CA GLU A 38 -17.46 -7.57 3.40
C GLU A 38 -16.39 -6.79 2.63
N LEU A 39 -16.59 -5.49 2.50
CA LEU A 39 -15.59 -4.59 1.94
C LEU A 39 -14.51 -4.21 2.98
N GLY A 40 -13.40 -3.64 2.49
CA GLY A 40 -12.36 -3.09 3.36
C GLY A 40 -10.95 -3.59 3.03
N GLY A 41 -10.81 -4.68 2.29
CA GLY A 41 -9.51 -5.27 1.95
C GLY A 41 -8.73 -5.67 3.20
N VAL A 42 -7.52 -5.10 3.42
CA VAL A 42 -6.71 -5.39 4.62
C VAL A 42 -7.34 -4.90 5.93
N TRP A 43 -8.33 -4.01 5.85
CA TRP A 43 -9.06 -3.49 7.01
C TRP A 43 -10.33 -4.29 7.32
N ALA A 44 -10.71 -5.24 6.47
CA ALA A 44 -11.83 -6.14 6.71
C ALA A 44 -11.64 -6.95 8.01
N SER A 45 -12.74 -7.27 8.71
CA SER A 45 -12.69 -7.98 9.98
C SER A 45 -12.05 -9.36 9.84
N THR A 46 -12.22 -9.98 8.68
CA THR A 46 -11.64 -11.27 8.30
C THR A 46 -10.12 -11.25 8.09
N ARG A 47 -9.49 -10.06 8.00
CA ARG A 47 -8.07 -9.93 7.68
C ARG A 47 -7.24 -9.13 8.68
N ARG A 48 -7.84 -8.22 9.41
CA ARG A 48 -7.12 -7.41 10.40
C ARG A 48 -6.87 -8.19 11.69
N TYR A 49 -5.69 -8.05 12.26
CA TYR A 49 -5.41 -8.51 13.63
C TYR A 49 -6.00 -7.52 14.66
N PRO A 50 -6.24 -7.96 15.91
CA PRO A 50 -6.80 -7.12 16.96
C PRO A 50 -6.02 -5.82 17.16
N ASN A 51 -6.72 -4.73 17.48
CA ASN A 51 -6.15 -3.41 17.83
C ASN A 51 -5.20 -2.80 16.79
N VAL A 52 -5.20 -3.28 15.54
CA VAL A 52 -4.44 -2.64 14.47
C VAL A 52 -4.89 -1.19 14.28
N THR A 53 -3.93 -0.29 14.09
CA THR A 53 -4.18 1.12 13.82
C THR A 53 -3.44 1.57 12.56
N THR A 54 -3.89 2.67 11.97
CA THR A 54 -3.21 3.29 10.83
C THR A 54 -1.78 3.71 11.20
N GLN A 55 -0.91 3.80 10.18
CA GLN A 55 0.42 4.41 10.31
C GLN A 55 0.39 5.91 9.99
N ASN A 56 -0.72 6.39 9.45
CA ASN A 56 -0.96 7.80 9.17
C ASN A 56 -2.01 8.35 10.12
N THR A 57 -2.00 9.68 10.25
CA THR A 57 -3.07 10.37 10.97
C THR A 57 -4.36 10.35 10.16
N ARG A 58 -5.52 10.45 10.85
CA ARG A 58 -6.85 10.42 10.20
C ARG A 58 -7.02 11.47 9.09
N ASP A 59 -6.37 12.62 9.24
CA ASP A 59 -6.44 13.73 8.29
C ASP A 59 -5.56 13.54 7.05
N THR A 60 -4.60 12.60 7.09
CA THR A 60 -3.72 12.25 5.98
C THR A 60 -4.07 10.92 5.32
N TYR A 61 -4.79 10.03 6.04
CA TYR A 61 -5.23 8.72 5.51
C TYR A 61 -6.71 8.77 5.12
N THR A 62 -7.05 9.63 4.18
CA THR A 62 -8.44 9.88 3.75
C THR A 62 -8.49 10.18 2.25
N PHE A 63 -9.67 10.05 1.65
CA PHE A 63 -9.90 10.49 0.27
C PHE A 63 -10.05 12.02 0.21
N SER A 64 -9.83 12.60 -0.96
CA SER A 64 -9.79 14.06 -1.13
C SER A 64 -11.13 14.74 -0.86
N ASP A 65 -12.23 14.06 -1.09
CA ASP A 65 -13.60 14.58 -1.00
C ASP A 65 -14.44 13.96 0.13
N PHE A 66 -13.85 13.04 0.89
CA PHE A 66 -14.52 12.37 2.00
C PHE A 66 -13.60 12.28 3.23
N PRO A 67 -13.55 13.31 4.07
CA PRO A 67 -12.69 13.31 5.27
C PRO A 67 -13.18 12.32 6.32
N MET A 68 -12.26 11.75 7.08
CA MET A 68 -12.62 10.93 8.25
C MET A 68 -13.31 11.76 9.34
N PRO A 69 -14.25 11.18 10.11
CA PRO A 69 -14.92 11.84 11.22
C PRO A 69 -13.95 12.42 12.24
N LYS A 70 -14.20 13.66 12.71
CA LYS A 70 -13.32 14.34 13.66
C LYS A 70 -13.23 13.66 15.02
N HIS A 71 -14.23 12.86 15.40
CA HIS A 71 -14.25 12.12 16.66
C HIS A 71 -13.37 10.86 16.63
N TYR A 72 -12.87 10.43 15.46
CA TYR A 72 -11.88 9.36 15.40
C TYR A 72 -10.57 9.81 16.03
N PRO A 73 -9.81 8.90 16.68
CA PRO A 73 -8.50 9.23 17.21
C PRO A 73 -7.53 9.68 16.11
N GLU A 74 -6.42 10.27 16.48
CA GLU A 74 -5.38 10.71 15.52
C GLU A 74 -4.90 9.56 14.63
N TRP A 75 -4.79 8.34 15.18
CA TRP A 75 -4.49 7.09 14.45
C TRP A 75 -5.70 6.15 14.56
N PRO A 76 -6.63 6.18 13.59
CA PRO A 76 -7.82 5.35 13.61
C PRO A 76 -7.51 3.86 13.69
N THR A 77 -8.38 3.15 14.38
CA THR A 77 -8.34 1.67 14.44
C THR A 77 -8.75 1.06 13.11
N GLY A 78 -8.36 -0.19 12.87
CA GLY A 78 -8.76 -0.92 11.66
C GLY A 78 -10.28 -1.03 11.51
N GLN A 79 -11.03 -1.11 12.63
CA GLN A 79 -12.49 -1.08 12.62
C GLN A 79 -13.03 0.26 12.13
N GLN A 80 -12.50 1.36 12.64
CA GLN A 80 -12.88 2.71 12.21
C GLN A 80 -12.55 2.98 10.74
N VAL A 81 -11.42 2.43 10.25
CA VAL A 81 -11.09 2.52 8.81
C VAL A 81 -12.10 1.74 7.98
N GLN A 82 -12.50 0.53 8.39
CA GLN A 82 -13.52 -0.25 7.68
C GLN A 82 -14.88 0.47 7.69
N GLU A 83 -15.27 1.04 8.82
CA GLU A 83 -16.47 1.86 8.93
C GLU A 83 -16.43 3.07 7.99
N TYR A 84 -15.30 3.79 7.96
CA TYR A 84 -15.07 4.90 7.04
C TYR A 84 -15.24 4.48 5.58
N LEU A 85 -14.65 3.36 5.17
CA LEU A 85 -14.77 2.82 3.81
C LEU A 85 -16.21 2.37 3.48
N THR A 86 -16.92 1.81 4.45
CA THR A 86 -18.32 1.44 4.30
C THR A 86 -19.20 2.66 4.10
N ASN A 87 -18.97 3.71 4.89
CA ASN A 87 -19.69 4.98 4.76
C ASN A 87 -19.35 5.69 3.44
N TYR A 88 -18.11 5.60 2.97
CA TYR A 88 -17.71 6.06 1.64
C TYR A 88 -18.49 5.32 0.54
N ALA A 89 -18.52 4.01 0.58
CA ALA A 89 -19.23 3.21 -0.42
C ALA A 89 -20.73 3.48 -0.44
N ARG A 90 -21.32 3.74 0.75
CA ARG A 90 -22.74 4.11 0.89
C ARG A 90 -22.99 5.51 0.34
N GLN A 91 -22.18 6.50 0.75
CA GLN A 91 -22.32 7.91 0.36
C GLN A 91 -22.29 8.10 -1.17
N PHE A 92 -21.39 7.39 -1.83
CA PHE A 92 -21.23 7.48 -3.30
C PHE A 92 -22.01 6.42 -4.07
N GLY A 93 -22.91 5.67 -3.41
CA GLY A 93 -23.78 4.68 -4.05
C GLY A 93 -23.04 3.54 -4.74
N ILE A 94 -21.87 3.13 -4.21
CA ILE A 94 -21.03 2.08 -4.81
C ILE A 94 -21.54 0.69 -4.44
N LEU A 95 -22.17 0.52 -3.27
CA LEU A 95 -22.55 -0.78 -2.73
C LEU A 95 -23.29 -1.68 -3.72
N PRO A 96 -24.29 -1.19 -4.51
CA PRO A 96 -25.00 -2.02 -5.49
C PRO A 96 -24.12 -2.55 -6.62
N SER A 97 -22.95 -1.96 -6.84
CA SER A 97 -22.00 -2.39 -7.87
C SER A 97 -21.04 -3.47 -7.38
N ILE A 98 -21.05 -3.82 -6.08
CA ILE A 98 -20.14 -4.80 -5.49
C ILE A 98 -20.82 -6.17 -5.43
N ARG A 99 -20.16 -7.16 -6.02
CA ARG A 99 -20.52 -8.57 -5.87
C ARG A 99 -19.62 -9.16 -4.78
N PHE A 100 -20.18 -9.28 -3.59
CA PHE A 100 -19.51 -9.89 -2.42
C PHE A 100 -19.44 -11.41 -2.56
N SER A 101 -18.55 -12.05 -1.78
CA SER A 101 -18.30 -13.50 -1.78
C SER A 101 -18.00 -14.05 -3.19
N THR A 102 -17.47 -13.19 -4.07
CA THR A 102 -17.26 -13.46 -5.49
C THR A 102 -15.75 -13.48 -5.80
N SER A 103 -15.20 -14.66 -5.87
CA SER A 103 -13.77 -14.88 -6.17
C SER A 103 -13.54 -14.91 -7.67
N VAL A 104 -12.70 -14.01 -8.17
CA VAL A 104 -12.21 -14.08 -9.56
C VAL A 104 -11.20 -15.22 -9.67
N LYS A 105 -11.52 -16.20 -10.51
CA LYS A 105 -10.71 -17.38 -10.80
C LYS A 105 -9.82 -17.20 -12.01
N ARG A 106 -10.36 -16.53 -13.05
CA ARG A 106 -9.64 -16.25 -14.29
C ARG A 106 -10.12 -14.94 -14.91
N ALA A 107 -9.21 -14.17 -15.43
CA ALA A 107 -9.47 -12.99 -16.26
C ALA A 107 -8.83 -13.23 -17.64
N GLU A 108 -9.67 -13.50 -18.62
CA GLU A 108 -9.30 -13.86 -19.98
C GLU A 108 -9.34 -12.64 -20.89
N ALA A 109 -8.25 -12.40 -21.58
CA ALA A 109 -8.12 -11.27 -22.50
C ALA A 109 -8.77 -11.61 -23.85
N ILE A 110 -9.71 -10.81 -24.29
CA ILE A 110 -10.29 -10.87 -25.63
C ILE A 110 -9.38 -10.06 -26.56
N ASP A 111 -8.93 -10.68 -27.65
CA ASP A 111 -7.97 -10.07 -28.61
C ASP A 111 -6.75 -9.46 -27.92
N GLY A 112 -6.13 -10.21 -26.99
CA GLY A 112 -4.98 -9.75 -26.22
C GLY A 112 -5.25 -8.55 -25.30
N GLY A 113 -6.52 -8.29 -24.98
CA GLY A 113 -7.03 -7.20 -24.17
C GLY A 113 -7.68 -6.08 -24.98
N ALA A 114 -7.44 -5.97 -26.28
CA ALA A 114 -8.03 -4.91 -27.12
C ALA A 114 -9.56 -5.04 -27.24
N GLY A 115 -10.09 -6.25 -27.27
CA GLY A 115 -11.52 -6.55 -27.28
C GLY A 115 -12.20 -6.50 -25.90
N GLY A 116 -11.44 -6.33 -24.84
CA GLY A 116 -11.93 -6.36 -23.46
C GLY A 116 -11.53 -7.63 -22.70
N TRP A 117 -12.35 -8.01 -21.72
CA TRP A 117 -12.03 -9.06 -20.75
C TRP A 117 -13.25 -9.93 -20.43
N THR A 118 -13.08 -11.24 -20.36
CA THR A 118 -14.03 -12.18 -19.76
C THR A 118 -13.57 -12.53 -18.37
N ILE A 119 -14.36 -12.17 -17.36
CA ILE A 119 -14.07 -12.42 -15.95
C ILE A 119 -14.84 -13.64 -15.48
N HIS A 120 -14.12 -14.71 -15.16
CA HIS A 120 -14.66 -15.95 -14.63
C HIS A 120 -14.63 -15.89 -13.10
N THR A 121 -15.78 -16.05 -12.48
CA THR A 121 -15.94 -15.93 -11.02
C THR A 121 -16.61 -17.16 -10.44
N THR A 122 -16.38 -17.35 -9.13
CA THR A 122 -17.12 -18.34 -8.34
C THR A 122 -17.72 -17.63 -7.13
N GLN A 123 -19.03 -17.81 -6.92
CA GLN A 123 -19.76 -17.30 -5.77
C GLN A 123 -20.54 -18.46 -5.15
N HIS A 124 -20.32 -18.75 -3.87
CA HIS A 124 -20.94 -19.87 -3.15
C HIS A 124 -20.86 -21.23 -3.88
N GLY A 125 -19.79 -21.46 -4.64
CA GLY A 125 -19.57 -22.67 -5.44
C GLY A 125 -20.12 -22.56 -6.87
N GLU A 126 -20.97 -21.60 -7.19
CA GLU A 126 -21.50 -21.39 -8.53
C GLU A 126 -20.56 -20.57 -9.40
N ALA A 127 -20.26 -21.08 -10.59
CA ALA A 127 -19.43 -20.40 -11.59
C ALA A 127 -20.28 -19.43 -12.43
N SER A 128 -19.72 -18.27 -12.71
CA SER A 128 -20.34 -17.28 -13.62
C SER A 128 -19.29 -16.54 -14.43
N GLN A 129 -19.72 -15.89 -15.50
CA GLN A 129 -18.88 -15.08 -16.38
C GLN A 129 -19.47 -13.67 -16.53
N THR A 130 -18.58 -12.70 -16.66
CA THR A 130 -18.96 -11.31 -16.92
C THR A 130 -17.99 -10.73 -17.95
N VAL A 131 -18.53 -10.21 -19.05
CA VAL A 131 -17.72 -9.53 -20.07
C VAL A 131 -17.66 -8.04 -19.73
N VAL A 132 -16.47 -7.48 -19.75
CA VAL A 132 -16.21 -6.06 -19.49
C VAL A 132 -15.26 -5.50 -20.54
N GLN A 133 -15.37 -4.24 -20.84
CA GLN A 133 -14.49 -3.59 -21.82
C GLN A 133 -13.13 -3.25 -21.22
N PHE A 134 -13.12 -2.84 -19.96
CA PHE A 134 -11.92 -2.45 -19.24
C PHE A 134 -11.81 -3.22 -17.94
N LEU A 135 -10.58 -3.52 -17.54
CA LEU A 135 -10.28 -4.20 -16.29
C LEU A 135 -9.35 -3.36 -15.44
N VAL A 136 -9.72 -3.16 -14.17
CA VAL A 136 -8.87 -2.53 -13.15
C VAL A 136 -8.56 -3.52 -12.03
N VAL A 137 -7.28 -3.79 -11.81
CA VAL A 137 -6.84 -4.66 -10.73
C VAL A 137 -6.58 -3.83 -9.47
N CYS A 138 -7.39 -4.08 -8.44
CA CYS A 138 -7.38 -3.40 -7.14
C CYS A 138 -7.23 -4.41 -5.98
N ASN A 139 -6.64 -5.58 -6.24
CA ASN A 139 -6.56 -6.67 -5.26
C ASN A 139 -5.54 -6.43 -4.13
N GLY A 140 -4.84 -5.28 -4.16
CA GLY A 140 -3.90 -4.85 -3.13
C GLY A 140 -2.52 -5.49 -3.23
N VAL A 141 -1.52 -4.81 -2.67
CA VAL A 141 -0.12 -5.29 -2.63
C VAL A 141 0.14 -6.26 -1.47
N PHE A 142 -0.72 -6.27 -0.45
CA PHE A 142 -0.67 -7.17 0.70
C PHE A 142 -1.76 -8.24 0.58
N ASN A 143 -1.78 -8.98 -0.53
CA ASN A 143 -2.90 -9.86 -0.84
C ASN A 143 -2.68 -11.32 -0.46
N GLU A 144 -1.46 -11.84 -0.54
CA GLU A 144 -1.13 -13.22 -0.19
C GLU A 144 -0.15 -13.25 1.00
N PRO A 145 -0.50 -13.89 2.12
CA PRO A 145 0.39 -14.06 3.26
C PRO A 145 1.70 -14.77 2.86
N ASN A 146 2.84 -14.26 3.32
CA ASN A 146 4.12 -14.88 3.08
C ASN A 146 4.51 -15.76 4.29
N VAL A 147 4.05 -17.00 4.29
CA VAL A 147 4.42 -18.01 5.30
C VAL A 147 5.53 -18.87 4.74
N PRO A 148 6.73 -18.90 5.35
CA PRO A 148 7.80 -19.78 4.90
C PRO A 148 7.44 -21.26 5.08
N SER A 149 7.76 -22.06 4.07
CA SER A 149 7.68 -23.52 4.19
C SER A 149 8.91 -24.00 4.96
N LEU A 150 8.71 -24.55 6.13
CA LEU A 150 9.76 -25.01 7.03
C LEU A 150 9.53 -26.50 7.38
N PRO A 151 10.63 -27.29 7.47
CA PRO A 151 10.55 -28.70 7.87
C PRO A 151 9.93 -28.88 9.27
N GLY A 152 9.25 -29.99 9.47
CA GLY A 152 8.75 -30.40 10.78
C GLY A 152 7.49 -29.66 11.27
N ARG A 153 6.85 -28.85 10.41
CA ARG A 153 5.64 -28.11 10.82
C ARG A 153 4.49 -29.02 11.28
N ASP A 154 4.37 -30.17 10.67
CA ASP A 154 3.40 -31.23 10.99
C ASP A 154 3.72 -31.95 12.32
N LEU A 155 4.95 -31.86 12.83
CA LEU A 155 5.36 -32.38 14.13
C LEU A 155 5.05 -31.44 15.29
N PHE A 156 4.83 -30.16 15.00
CA PHE A 156 4.64 -29.13 16.03
C PHE A 156 3.28 -29.26 16.69
N ASN A 157 3.25 -29.41 18.02
CA ASN A 157 2.03 -29.59 18.81
C ASN A 157 1.22 -28.30 19.01
N GLY A 158 1.80 -27.14 18.69
CA GLY A 158 1.17 -25.83 18.91
C GLY A 158 0.46 -25.27 17.67
N THR A 159 0.08 -24.01 17.77
CA THR A 159 -0.62 -23.27 16.71
C THR A 159 0.35 -22.48 15.86
N VAL A 160 0.24 -22.58 14.53
CA VAL A 160 1.00 -21.79 13.57
C VAL A 160 0.04 -20.97 12.71
N ILE A 161 0.13 -19.65 12.81
CA ILE A 161 -0.71 -18.71 12.04
C ILE A 161 0.12 -17.60 11.39
N HIS A 162 -0.43 -17.04 10.33
CA HIS A 162 0.04 -15.73 9.83
C HIS A 162 -0.66 -14.57 10.56
N SER A 163 -0.05 -13.41 10.60
CA SER A 163 -0.62 -12.21 11.25
C SER A 163 -2.01 -11.82 10.74
N THR A 164 -2.38 -12.20 9.50
CA THR A 164 -3.73 -11.99 8.95
C THR A 164 -4.78 -12.93 9.52
N GLU A 165 -4.37 -14.03 10.14
CA GLU A 165 -5.24 -15.02 10.76
C GLU A 165 -5.41 -14.79 12.27
N MET A 166 -4.60 -13.90 12.84
CA MET A 166 -4.68 -13.56 14.26
C MET A 166 -6.03 -12.92 14.60
N ARG A 167 -6.72 -13.49 15.60
CA ARG A 167 -8.00 -13.02 16.11
C ARG A 167 -7.94 -12.88 17.63
N GLN A 168 -9.00 -12.34 18.23
CA GLN A 168 -9.07 -12.11 19.67
C GLN A 168 -8.84 -13.40 20.47
N HIS A 169 -9.40 -14.54 20.04
CA HIS A 169 -9.21 -15.82 20.75
C HIS A 169 -7.74 -16.29 20.79
N HIS A 170 -6.91 -15.94 19.78
CA HIS A 170 -5.47 -16.23 19.82
C HIS A 170 -4.76 -15.35 20.86
N LEU A 171 -5.19 -14.08 21.00
CA LEU A 171 -4.65 -13.19 22.04
C LEU A 171 -5.10 -13.64 23.44
N ASP A 172 -6.32 -14.11 23.57
CA ASP A 172 -6.84 -14.64 24.84
C ASP A 172 -6.11 -15.94 25.25
N ALA A 173 -5.84 -16.82 24.29
CA ALA A 173 -5.05 -18.04 24.52
C ALA A 173 -3.61 -17.72 24.93
N ALA A 174 -3.03 -16.62 24.44
CA ALA A 174 -1.66 -16.20 24.76
C ALA A 174 -1.42 -15.98 26.26
N LYS A 175 -2.46 -15.77 27.07
CA LYS A 175 -2.34 -15.64 28.54
C LYS A 175 -1.71 -16.87 29.21
N HIS A 176 -1.84 -18.03 28.60
CA HIS A 176 -1.39 -19.32 29.14
C HIS A 176 -0.41 -20.01 28.20
N GLN A 177 0.11 -19.31 27.20
CA GLN A 177 0.95 -19.87 26.14
C GLN A 177 2.27 -19.11 26.01
N LYS A 178 3.33 -19.84 25.62
CA LYS A 178 4.59 -19.27 25.14
C LYS A 178 4.40 -18.89 23.68
N VAL A 179 4.55 -17.59 23.38
CA VAL A 179 4.30 -17.06 22.03
C VAL A 179 5.59 -16.62 21.38
N ALA A 180 5.85 -17.11 20.17
CA ALA A 180 6.92 -16.64 19.30
C ALA A 180 6.32 -15.87 18.11
N VAL A 181 6.76 -14.64 17.87
CA VAL A 181 6.39 -13.82 16.71
C VAL A 181 7.58 -13.65 15.79
N VAL A 182 7.42 -14.04 14.54
CA VAL A 182 8.47 -14.02 13.52
C VAL A 182 8.32 -12.81 12.61
N GLY A 183 9.27 -11.89 12.66
CA GLY A 183 9.28 -10.67 11.85
C GLY A 183 9.70 -9.42 12.63
N PHE A 184 9.96 -8.32 11.91
CA PHE A 184 10.35 -7.02 12.49
C PHE A 184 9.67 -5.82 11.80
N ALA A 185 8.50 -6.05 11.22
CA ALA A 185 7.68 -4.99 10.62
C ALA A 185 6.54 -4.58 11.57
N LYS A 186 5.68 -3.65 11.11
CA LYS A 186 4.57 -3.10 11.89
C LYS A 186 3.71 -4.18 12.55
N SER A 187 3.30 -5.21 11.81
CA SER A 187 2.46 -6.28 12.35
C SER A 187 3.14 -7.05 13.48
N ALA A 188 4.45 -7.35 13.35
CA ALA A 188 5.19 -8.03 14.42
C ALA A 188 5.25 -7.18 15.69
N HIS A 189 5.55 -5.88 15.56
CA HIS A 189 5.62 -4.97 16.70
C HIS A 189 4.25 -4.79 17.38
N ASP A 190 3.16 -4.63 16.61
CA ASP A 190 1.81 -4.49 17.16
C ASP A 190 1.39 -5.74 17.93
N ILE A 191 1.63 -6.91 17.34
CA ILE A 191 1.28 -8.19 17.95
C ILE A 191 2.09 -8.42 19.21
N LEU A 192 3.41 -8.20 19.16
CA LEU A 192 4.29 -8.35 20.33
C LEU A 192 3.90 -7.39 21.45
N ALA A 193 3.58 -6.15 21.15
CA ALA A 193 3.13 -5.18 22.16
C ALA A 193 1.82 -5.62 22.84
N GLN A 194 0.91 -6.25 22.10
CA GLN A 194 -0.34 -6.80 22.66
C GLN A 194 -0.10 -8.09 23.44
N VAL A 195 0.63 -9.04 22.86
CA VAL A 195 0.90 -10.33 23.49
C VAL A 195 1.70 -10.15 24.78
N SER A 196 2.68 -9.26 24.82
CA SER A 196 3.48 -9.00 26.03
C SER A 196 2.69 -8.34 27.17
N SER A 197 1.47 -7.87 26.93
CA SER A 197 0.59 -7.41 28.01
C SER A 197 -0.20 -8.53 28.68
N VAL A 198 -0.21 -9.73 28.10
CA VAL A 198 -1.01 -10.87 28.56
C VAL A 198 -0.20 -12.15 28.75
N SER A 199 0.90 -12.33 28.03
CA SER A 199 1.78 -13.51 28.07
C SER A 199 3.12 -13.16 28.72
N ASP A 200 3.74 -14.12 29.41
CA ASP A 200 5.07 -13.93 29.99
C ASP A 200 6.16 -14.07 28.90
N LYS A 201 6.94 -13.02 28.74
CA LYS A 201 8.11 -12.92 27.87
C LYS A 201 7.96 -13.53 26.47
N PRO A 202 7.04 -13.04 25.64
CA PRO A 202 6.93 -13.49 24.26
C PRO A 202 8.23 -13.22 23.50
N VAL A 203 8.54 -14.10 22.55
CA VAL A 203 9.80 -14.08 21.80
C VAL A 203 9.60 -13.39 20.46
N CYS A 204 10.41 -12.37 20.16
CA CYS A 204 10.55 -11.77 18.84
C CYS A 204 11.69 -12.44 18.07
N ILE A 205 11.39 -13.23 17.05
CA ILE A 205 12.41 -13.82 16.16
C ILE A 205 12.58 -12.92 14.94
N TYR A 206 13.75 -12.34 14.73
CA TYR A 206 13.99 -11.39 13.65
C TYR A 206 15.36 -11.54 13.02
N ARG A 207 15.48 -11.21 11.73
CA ARG A 207 16.75 -11.26 10.97
C ARG A 207 17.58 -9.99 11.11
N GLU A 208 16.93 -8.85 11.01
CA GLU A 208 17.56 -7.53 10.99
C GLU A 208 16.65 -6.50 11.67
N ALA A 209 17.19 -5.73 12.58
CA ALA A 209 16.51 -4.56 13.12
C ALA A 209 16.46 -3.45 12.07
N LYS A 210 15.33 -2.74 11.98
CA LYS A 210 15.10 -1.67 11.00
C LYS A 210 14.65 -0.39 11.68
N TRP A 211 15.07 0.73 11.15
CA TRP A 211 14.63 2.04 11.62
C TRP A 211 13.11 2.20 11.55
N LYS A 212 12.56 2.81 12.59
CA LYS A 212 11.15 3.20 12.69
C LYS A 212 11.04 4.62 13.19
N MET A 213 10.00 5.35 12.77
CA MET A 213 9.70 6.68 13.32
C MET A 213 8.71 6.57 14.49
N PRO A 214 8.97 7.26 15.61
CA PRO A 214 7.95 7.39 16.64
C PRO A 214 6.75 8.21 16.12
N ARG A 215 5.55 7.88 16.59
CA ARG A 215 4.32 8.63 16.28
C ARG A 215 4.40 10.08 16.75
N LEU A 216 4.92 10.26 17.95
CA LEU A 216 5.23 11.56 18.53
C LEU A 216 6.74 11.64 18.74
N PHE A 217 7.40 12.44 17.94
CA PHE A 217 8.83 12.70 18.07
C PHE A 217 9.03 13.81 19.09
N TRP A 218 9.44 13.45 20.32
CA TRP A 218 9.55 14.37 21.46
C TRP A 218 8.31 15.25 21.65
N GLY A 219 7.12 14.64 21.54
CA GLY A 219 5.84 15.32 21.66
C GLY A 219 5.29 15.93 20.35
N LEU A 220 6.12 16.10 19.33
CA LEU A 220 5.68 16.61 18.02
C LEU A 220 5.19 15.49 17.12
N ASN A 221 3.98 15.60 16.57
CA ASN A 221 3.44 14.64 15.64
C ASN A 221 4.34 14.54 14.39
N PHE A 222 4.72 13.32 14.02
CA PHE A 222 5.65 13.04 12.91
C PHE A 222 5.18 13.63 11.56
N LYS A 223 3.88 13.88 11.37
CA LYS A 223 3.35 14.50 10.15
C LYS A 223 3.96 15.88 9.89
N TYR A 224 4.28 16.63 10.94
CA TYR A 224 4.94 17.93 10.83
C TYR A 224 6.43 17.85 10.52
N LEU A 225 7.02 16.64 10.60
CA LEU A 225 8.43 16.40 10.31
C LEU A 225 8.64 15.78 8.94
N LEU A 226 7.76 14.85 8.54
CA LEU A 226 8.00 14.01 7.36
C LEU A 226 6.85 13.97 6.35
N LEU A 227 5.59 14.22 6.76
CA LEU A 227 4.45 14.10 5.83
C LEU A 227 4.17 15.41 5.10
N HIS A 228 5.20 16.02 4.53
CA HIS A 228 5.13 17.20 3.67
C HIS A 228 6.23 17.13 2.59
N ARG A 229 6.14 17.96 1.57
CA ARG A 229 7.08 17.92 0.42
C ARG A 229 8.54 18.11 0.83
N PHE A 230 8.83 18.97 1.79
CA PHE A 230 10.19 19.14 2.30
C PHE A 230 10.69 17.88 3.02
N GLY A 231 9.87 17.21 3.82
CA GLY A 231 10.23 15.95 4.47
C GLY A 231 10.59 14.85 3.46
N GLU A 232 9.81 14.73 2.37
CA GLU A 232 10.14 13.82 1.27
C GLU A 232 11.44 14.23 0.56
N SER A 233 11.71 15.54 0.43
CA SER A 233 12.91 16.05 -0.24
C SER A 233 14.22 15.79 0.49
N LEU A 234 14.17 15.37 1.75
CA LEU A 234 15.37 14.93 2.50
C LEU A 234 15.95 13.61 1.97
N PHE A 235 15.17 12.87 1.19
CA PHE A 235 15.59 11.60 0.60
C PHE A 235 15.74 11.75 -0.92
N PRO A 236 16.85 11.26 -1.53
CA PRO A 236 17.07 11.43 -2.96
C PRO A 236 16.08 10.61 -3.79
N TYR A 237 15.38 11.26 -4.71
CA TYR A 237 14.56 10.63 -5.74
C TYR A 237 15.38 10.37 -7.01
N ARG A 238 14.88 9.51 -7.92
CA ARG A 238 15.56 9.16 -9.18
C ARG A 238 15.87 10.35 -10.07
N ALA A 239 15.01 11.38 -10.05
CA ALA A 239 15.18 12.61 -10.78
C ALA A 239 15.19 13.80 -9.81
N LEU A 240 16.30 14.52 -9.75
CA LEU A 240 16.51 15.65 -8.85
C LEU A 240 16.19 16.96 -9.56
N PHE A 241 15.17 17.67 -9.12
CA PHE A 241 14.77 18.98 -9.62
C PHE A 241 14.71 20.01 -8.50
N GLY A 242 14.91 21.29 -8.84
CA GLY A 242 14.74 22.42 -7.93
C GLY A 242 15.48 22.22 -6.59
N ILE A 243 14.75 22.28 -5.48
CA ILE A 243 15.32 22.14 -4.14
C ILE A 243 15.98 20.77 -3.90
N HIS A 244 15.49 19.69 -4.52
CA HIS A 244 16.11 18.38 -4.43
C HIS A 244 17.53 18.36 -5.00
N LYS A 245 17.70 19.03 -6.18
CA LYS A 245 19.02 19.16 -6.81
C LYS A 245 19.98 19.92 -5.90
N PHE A 246 19.50 20.95 -5.20
CA PHE A 246 20.30 21.68 -4.22
C PHE A 246 20.65 20.81 -3.00
N LEU A 247 19.63 20.20 -2.35
CA LEU A 247 19.82 19.41 -1.12
C LEU A 247 20.74 18.21 -1.29
N HIS A 248 20.75 17.59 -2.47
CA HIS A 248 21.58 16.42 -2.79
C HIS A 248 22.80 16.77 -3.66
N GLY A 249 22.98 18.06 -3.98
CA GLY A 249 24.18 18.58 -4.66
C GLY A 249 25.36 18.80 -3.71
N PRO A 250 26.51 19.25 -4.24
CA PRO A 250 27.75 19.39 -3.45
C PRO A 250 27.61 20.26 -2.20
N LEU A 251 26.83 21.35 -2.28
CA LEU A 251 26.64 22.31 -1.17
C LEU A 251 25.58 21.83 -0.15
N GLY A 252 24.51 21.22 -0.60
CA GLY A 252 23.39 20.79 0.26
C GLY A 252 23.60 19.44 0.94
N LYS A 253 24.31 18.52 0.27
CA LYS A 253 24.54 17.15 0.75
C LYS A 253 25.16 17.06 2.14
N PRO A 254 26.18 17.85 2.53
CA PRO A 254 26.72 17.82 3.88
C PRO A 254 25.70 18.23 4.95
N VAL A 255 24.90 19.26 4.66
CA VAL A 255 23.86 19.78 5.57
C VAL A 255 22.74 18.76 5.74
N THR A 256 22.24 18.22 4.62
CA THR A 256 21.21 17.17 4.65
C THR A 256 21.71 15.92 5.37
N GLY A 257 22.95 15.50 5.12
CA GLY A 257 23.55 14.36 5.80
C GLY A 257 23.70 14.56 7.29
N LEU A 258 24.11 15.75 7.75
CA LEU A 258 24.18 16.09 9.17
C LEU A 258 22.80 16.07 9.83
N LEU A 259 21.78 16.66 9.16
CA LEU A 259 20.40 16.68 9.63
C LEU A 259 19.84 15.26 9.80
N VAL A 260 19.97 14.42 8.78
CA VAL A 260 19.50 13.03 8.80
C VAL A 260 20.21 12.20 9.86
N LYS A 261 21.54 12.36 9.99
CA LYS A 261 22.34 11.70 11.05
C LYS A 261 21.90 12.12 12.45
N THR A 262 21.65 13.42 12.65
CA THR A 262 21.19 13.95 13.95
C THR A 262 19.80 13.43 14.29
N LEU A 263 18.88 13.44 13.32
CA LEU A 263 17.54 12.87 13.48
C LEU A 263 17.63 11.39 13.89
N GLY A 264 18.47 10.61 13.25
CA GLY A 264 18.70 9.20 13.60
C GLY A 264 19.17 9.01 15.04
N LYS A 265 20.12 9.84 15.52
CA LYS A 265 20.58 9.78 16.92
C LYS A 265 19.42 10.10 17.90
N LEU A 266 18.62 11.10 17.62
CA LEU A 266 17.49 11.49 18.46
C LEU A 266 16.40 10.40 18.48
N VAL A 267 16.09 9.78 17.33
CA VAL A 267 15.19 8.63 17.25
C VAL A 267 15.72 7.45 18.04
N ALA A 268 17.02 7.12 17.92
CA ALA A 268 17.64 6.03 18.65
C ALA A 268 17.57 6.26 20.17
N ALA A 269 17.78 7.50 20.64
CA ALA A 269 17.69 7.87 22.05
C ALA A 269 16.25 7.74 22.55
N GLN A 270 15.26 8.30 21.81
CA GLN A 270 13.85 8.24 22.21
C GLN A 270 13.34 6.79 22.29
N LEU A 271 13.69 5.94 21.31
CA LEU A 271 13.27 4.55 21.24
C LEU A 271 14.16 3.60 22.08
N LYS A 272 15.15 4.12 22.80
CA LYS A 272 16.08 3.34 23.64
C LYS A 272 16.73 2.19 22.86
N LEU A 273 17.08 2.41 21.57
CA LEU A 273 17.54 1.34 20.67
C LEU A 273 18.84 0.68 21.13
N SER A 274 19.76 1.45 21.71
CA SER A 274 21.00 0.90 22.27
C SER A 274 20.74 0.02 23.50
N LYS A 275 19.78 0.40 24.36
CA LYS A 275 19.44 -0.37 25.55
C LYS A 275 18.76 -1.69 25.22
N SER A 276 17.90 -1.71 24.18
CA SER A 276 17.21 -2.92 23.73
C SER A 276 18.06 -3.80 22.81
N GLY A 277 19.25 -3.38 22.37
CA GLY A 277 20.02 -4.09 21.34
C GLY A 277 19.42 -4.04 19.94
N LEU A 278 18.48 -3.12 19.70
CA LEU A 278 17.75 -2.96 18.43
C LEU A 278 18.27 -1.81 17.56
N LEU A 279 19.49 -1.31 17.83
CA LEU A 279 20.10 -0.30 16.96
C LEU A 279 20.37 -0.94 15.59
N PRO A 280 19.81 -0.40 14.50
CA PRO A 280 20.05 -0.95 13.17
C PRO A 280 21.49 -0.80 12.72
N ASP A 281 22.02 -1.81 12.03
CA ASP A 281 23.38 -1.79 11.47
C ASP A 281 23.53 -0.76 10.35
N LYS A 282 22.43 -0.44 9.63
CA LYS A 282 22.39 0.56 8.54
C LYS A 282 22.15 1.96 9.08
N PRO A 283 22.67 3.01 8.40
CA PRO A 283 22.44 4.40 8.80
C PRO A 283 20.96 4.79 8.67
N PHE A 284 20.57 5.89 9.33
CA PHE A 284 19.15 6.28 9.46
C PHE A 284 18.44 6.56 8.13
N ASP A 285 19.14 7.07 7.11
CA ASP A 285 18.58 7.30 5.77
C ASP A 285 18.05 6.02 5.11
N SER A 286 18.52 4.84 5.56
CA SER A 286 18.01 3.54 5.12
C SER A 286 16.53 3.31 5.49
N ILE A 287 15.94 4.13 6.37
CA ILE A 287 14.50 4.10 6.66
C ILE A 287 13.67 4.32 5.39
N ALA A 288 14.20 5.10 4.46
CA ALA A 288 13.55 5.39 3.18
C ALA A 288 13.63 4.23 2.17
N ASN A 289 14.40 3.19 2.44
CA ASN A 289 14.69 2.15 1.45
C ASN A 289 13.62 1.06 1.32
N CYS A 290 12.94 0.67 2.36
CA CYS A 290 11.86 -0.34 2.30
C CYS A 290 11.13 -0.50 3.66
N SER A 291 11.35 0.37 4.58
CA SER A 291 10.88 0.10 5.94
C SER A 291 10.35 1.32 6.65
N ILE A 292 9.99 2.35 5.86
CA ILE A 292 9.31 3.48 6.48
C ILE A 292 8.05 2.99 7.18
N GLY A 293 7.99 3.21 8.47
CA GLY A 293 6.88 2.78 9.30
C GLY A 293 6.97 3.42 10.66
N LEU A 294 5.82 3.57 11.29
CA LEU A 294 5.72 4.07 12.64
C LEU A 294 5.96 2.96 13.66
N THR A 295 6.45 3.35 14.82
CA THR A 295 6.52 2.47 15.98
C THR A 295 5.14 2.04 16.43
N SER A 296 5.06 0.86 16.99
CA SER A 296 3.91 0.39 17.76
C SER A 296 4.06 0.84 19.21
N ASP A 297 2.98 1.27 19.81
CA ASP A 297 3.00 1.77 21.18
C ASP A 297 3.40 0.64 22.13
N GLY A 298 4.37 0.90 23.00
CA GLY A 298 4.88 -0.02 24.00
C GLY A 298 5.91 -1.07 23.53
N PHE A 299 6.12 -1.29 22.24
CA PHE A 299 7.06 -2.33 21.77
C PHE A 299 8.50 -2.07 22.20
N TYR A 300 9.03 -0.87 21.95
CA TYR A 300 10.43 -0.56 22.25
C TYR A 300 10.69 -0.42 23.75
N GLU A 301 9.72 0.10 24.49
CA GLU A 301 9.77 0.19 25.95
C GLU A 301 9.87 -1.20 26.58
N ARG A 302 9.01 -2.12 26.15
CA ARG A 302 8.95 -3.51 26.63
C ARG A 302 10.14 -4.35 26.17
N ALA A 303 10.66 -4.09 24.97
CA ALA A 303 11.91 -4.69 24.53
C ALA A 303 13.11 -4.21 25.40
N ALA A 304 13.15 -2.91 25.74
CA ALA A 304 14.20 -2.34 26.57
C ALA A 304 14.10 -2.72 28.06
N SER A 305 12.90 -3.08 28.57
CA SER A 305 12.69 -3.61 29.92
C SER A 305 12.94 -5.12 30.02
N GLY A 306 13.01 -5.83 28.88
CA GLY A 306 13.18 -7.28 28.83
C GLY A 306 11.86 -8.07 28.96
N GLU A 307 10.72 -7.39 28.89
CA GLU A 307 9.39 -8.04 28.82
C GLU A 307 9.17 -8.79 27.50
N ILE A 308 9.85 -8.35 26.41
CA ILE A 308 9.89 -9.07 25.13
C ILE A 308 11.31 -9.62 24.97
N GLN A 309 11.42 -10.94 24.80
CA GLN A 309 12.67 -11.57 24.47
C GLN A 309 13.01 -11.35 22.98
N LEU A 310 14.23 -10.94 22.70
CA LEU A 310 14.70 -10.65 21.35
C LEU A 310 15.67 -11.72 20.87
N GLU A 311 15.35 -12.39 19.76
CA GLU A 311 16.16 -13.43 19.17
C GLU A 311 16.51 -13.12 17.73
N LYS A 312 17.76 -12.71 17.48
CA LYS A 312 18.25 -12.47 16.11
C LYS A 312 18.61 -13.79 15.46
N GLY A 313 17.85 -14.19 14.42
CA GLY A 313 18.06 -15.43 13.68
C GLY A 313 16.94 -15.76 12.72
N GLU A 314 17.09 -16.91 12.07
CA GLU A 314 16.09 -17.50 11.18
C GLU A 314 15.71 -18.88 11.71
N ILE A 315 14.44 -19.24 11.57
CA ILE A 315 13.97 -20.59 11.89
C ILE A 315 14.54 -21.55 10.85
N ASP A 316 15.08 -22.65 11.31
CA ASP A 316 15.54 -23.79 10.53
C ASP A 316 14.40 -24.81 10.36
N ARG A 317 13.82 -25.24 11.47
CA ARG A 317 12.74 -26.24 11.49
C ARG A 317 11.85 -26.10 12.71
N PHE A 318 10.70 -26.74 12.64
CA PHE A 318 9.83 -27.01 13.78
C PHE A 318 10.24 -28.29 14.51
N ILE A 319 9.93 -28.33 15.80
CA ILE A 319 9.98 -29.51 16.66
C ILE A 319 8.69 -29.57 17.47
N PRO A 320 8.34 -30.68 18.13
CA PRO A 320 7.06 -30.81 18.84
C PRO A 320 6.78 -29.67 19.82
N GLU A 321 7.77 -29.15 20.52
CA GLU A 321 7.66 -28.13 21.57
C GLU A 321 8.03 -26.70 21.13
N GLY A 322 8.30 -26.46 19.83
CA GLY A 322 8.69 -25.12 19.37
C GLY A 322 9.41 -25.09 18.02
N VAL A 323 10.41 -24.23 17.94
CA VAL A 323 11.23 -24.05 16.73
C VAL A 323 12.73 -24.05 17.05
N VAL A 324 13.52 -24.54 16.11
CA VAL A 324 15.00 -24.48 16.16
C VAL A 324 15.46 -23.41 15.18
N LEU A 325 16.32 -22.51 15.63
CA LEU A 325 16.94 -21.51 14.78
C LEU A 325 18.14 -22.11 14.01
N LYS A 326 18.53 -21.51 12.89
CA LYS A 326 19.75 -21.89 12.14
C LYS A 326 21.02 -21.82 12.97
N THR A 327 21.00 -21.09 14.09
CA THR A 327 22.08 -21.04 15.08
C THR A 327 22.14 -22.27 15.98
N GLY A 328 21.19 -23.20 15.89
CA GLY A 328 21.02 -24.35 16.78
C GLY A 328 20.21 -24.06 18.04
N LYS A 329 19.89 -22.79 18.33
CA LYS A 329 19.09 -22.42 19.50
C LYS A 329 17.65 -22.88 19.38
N THR A 330 17.13 -23.54 20.40
CA THR A 330 15.73 -23.93 20.52
C THR A 330 14.91 -22.81 21.17
N ILE A 331 13.76 -22.49 20.60
CA ILE A 331 12.76 -21.58 21.15
C ILE A 331 11.50 -22.38 21.41
N VAL A 332 11.18 -22.58 22.68
CA VAL A 332 9.94 -23.25 23.10
C VAL A 332 8.78 -22.30 22.88
N ALA A 333 7.74 -22.77 22.19
CA ALA A 333 6.55 -21.99 21.90
C ALA A 333 5.33 -22.92 21.77
N ASP A 334 4.17 -22.45 22.24
CA ASP A 334 2.87 -23.08 22.04
C ASP A 334 2.14 -22.43 20.84
N GLN A 335 2.53 -21.17 20.52
CA GLN A 335 1.97 -20.43 19.39
C GLN A 335 3.11 -19.74 18.62
N VAL A 336 3.16 -19.97 17.31
CA VAL A 336 4.09 -19.30 16.39
C VAL A 336 3.31 -18.41 15.40
N ILE A 337 3.55 -17.10 15.45
CA ILE A 337 2.85 -16.12 14.62
C ILE A 337 3.82 -15.56 13.58
N PHE A 338 3.59 -15.89 12.31
CA PHE A 338 4.35 -15.33 11.21
C PHE A 338 3.85 -13.92 10.85
N ALA A 339 4.59 -12.90 11.19
CA ALA A 339 4.43 -11.51 10.75
C ALA A 339 5.45 -11.17 9.66
N THR A 340 5.63 -12.10 8.73
CA THR A 340 6.69 -12.14 7.71
C THR A 340 6.30 -11.42 6.41
N GLY A 341 5.19 -10.69 6.43
CA GLY A 341 4.73 -9.86 5.34
C GLY A 341 3.93 -10.63 4.28
N PHE A 342 3.97 -10.13 3.05
CA PHE A 342 3.08 -10.57 1.98
C PHE A 342 3.83 -10.75 0.66
N ARG A 343 3.23 -11.55 -0.21
CA ARG A 343 3.56 -11.61 -1.64
C ARG A 343 2.47 -10.90 -2.42
N GLN A 344 2.87 -10.14 -3.43
CA GLN A 344 1.96 -9.48 -4.34
C GLN A 344 1.69 -10.38 -5.54
N THR A 345 0.46 -10.88 -5.67
CA THR A 345 0.08 -11.83 -6.70
C THR A 345 -1.18 -11.42 -7.46
N VAL A 346 -1.29 -11.89 -8.70
CA VAL A 346 -2.47 -11.78 -9.56
C VAL A 346 -2.73 -13.17 -10.21
N PRO A 347 -3.17 -14.15 -9.41
CA PRO A 347 -3.21 -15.56 -9.83
C PRO A 347 -4.29 -15.85 -10.87
N PHE A 348 -5.12 -14.89 -11.19
CA PHE A 348 -6.24 -15.00 -12.12
C PHE A 348 -5.87 -14.68 -13.58
N PHE A 349 -4.66 -14.24 -13.86
CA PHE A 349 -4.20 -14.06 -15.23
C PHE A 349 -3.54 -15.31 -15.77
N GLU A 350 -3.78 -15.61 -17.03
CA GLU A 350 -3.06 -16.62 -17.78
C GLU A 350 -1.58 -16.27 -17.90
N GLU A 351 -0.76 -17.30 -18.15
CA GLU A 351 0.69 -17.15 -18.24
C GLU A 351 1.11 -16.11 -19.30
N ALA A 352 0.45 -16.11 -20.45
CA ALA A 352 0.70 -15.16 -21.54
C ALA A 352 0.54 -13.68 -21.09
N ILE A 353 -0.47 -13.38 -20.29
CA ILE A 353 -0.66 -12.04 -19.72
C ILE A 353 0.32 -11.80 -18.57
N SER A 354 0.49 -12.79 -17.68
CA SER A 354 1.41 -12.70 -16.54
C SER A 354 2.83 -12.37 -16.98
N ASN A 355 3.33 -12.98 -18.05
CA ASN A 355 4.67 -12.74 -18.61
C ASN A 355 4.81 -11.33 -19.25
N ARG A 356 3.70 -10.69 -19.64
CA ARG A 356 3.70 -9.31 -20.17
C ARG A 356 3.65 -8.24 -19.09
N ILE A 357 3.12 -8.59 -17.90
CA ILE A 357 2.99 -7.66 -16.77
C ILE A 357 4.03 -7.88 -15.69
N ARG A 358 4.85 -8.93 -15.78
CA ARG A 358 5.93 -9.25 -14.84
C ARG A 358 7.21 -9.58 -15.57
N ASN A 359 8.34 -9.31 -14.94
CA ASN A 359 9.65 -9.79 -15.42
C ASN A 359 9.96 -11.19 -14.87
N GLN A 360 11.11 -11.74 -15.29
CA GLN A 360 11.59 -13.07 -14.85
C GLN A 360 11.77 -13.19 -13.32
N LYS A 361 11.92 -12.08 -12.60
CA LYS A 361 12.00 -12.05 -11.13
C LYS A 361 10.61 -11.97 -10.47
N GLY A 362 9.53 -11.98 -11.26
CA GLY A 362 8.16 -11.86 -10.80
C GLY A 362 7.74 -10.42 -10.43
N TRP A 363 8.56 -9.41 -10.73
CA TRP A 363 8.26 -8.02 -10.43
C TRP A 363 7.36 -7.39 -11.48
N PHE A 364 6.38 -6.62 -11.02
CA PHE A 364 5.43 -5.97 -11.92
C PHE A 364 6.09 -4.92 -12.81
N GLN A 365 5.76 -4.94 -14.10
CA GLN A 365 6.22 -4.04 -15.14
C GLN A 365 5.12 -3.02 -15.46
N LEU A 366 4.95 -2.02 -14.60
CA LEU A 366 3.87 -1.04 -14.70
C LEU A 366 4.44 0.38 -14.85
N TYR A 367 4.15 1.01 -15.97
CA TYR A 367 4.42 2.43 -16.17
C TYR A 367 3.60 3.25 -15.16
N ARG A 368 4.24 4.15 -14.42
CA ARG A 368 3.64 4.90 -13.31
C ARG A 368 3.00 4.03 -12.23
N ASN A 369 3.40 2.77 -12.08
CA ASN A 369 2.74 1.78 -11.23
C ASN A 369 1.23 1.59 -11.54
N VAL A 370 0.79 1.91 -12.75
CA VAL A 370 -0.61 1.85 -13.20
C VAL A 370 -0.78 1.08 -14.50
N LEU A 371 0.00 1.38 -15.54
CA LEU A 371 -0.22 0.85 -16.88
C LEU A 371 0.78 -0.26 -17.24
N PRO A 372 0.34 -1.46 -17.60
CA PRO A 372 1.20 -2.41 -18.30
C PRO A 372 1.47 -1.89 -19.71
N ALA A 373 2.73 -2.00 -20.18
CA ALA A 373 3.15 -1.40 -21.44
C ALA A 373 2.49 -2.05 -22.68
N ASP A 374 2.19 -3.36 -22.60
CA ASP A 374 1.76 -4.16 -23.76
C ASP A 374 0.36 -4.78 -23.60
N VAL A 375 -0.38 -4.49 -22.54
CA VAL A 375 -1.71 -5.06 -22.31
C VAL A 375 -2.74 -3.95 -22.31
N PRO A 376 -3.45 -3.73 -23.42
CA PRO A 376 -4.47 -2.67 -23.50
C PRO A 376 -5.68 -3.00 -22.61
N ASN A 377 -6.45 -1.95 -22.28
CA ASN A 377 -7.68 -2.03 -21.49
C ASN A 377 -7.50 -2.67 -20.10
N LEU A 378 -6.26 -2.67 -19.57
CA LEU A 378 -5.89 -3.15 -18.26
C LEU A 378 -5.15 -2.05 -17.50
N THR A 379 -5.55 -1.80 -16.26
CA THR A 379 -4.82 -0.92 -15.35
C THR A 379 -4.76 -1.49 -13.94
N PHE A 380 -3.84 -0.97 -13.14
CA PHE A 380 -3.61 -1.37 -11.75
C PHE A 380 -3.75 -0.15 -10.84
N VAL A 381 -4.52 -0.26 -9.77
CA VAL A 381 -4.70 0.82 -8.79
C VAL A 381 -4.34 0.32 -7.40
N GLY A 382 -3.55 1.13 -6.66
CA GLY A 382 -3.01 0.75 -5.36
C GLY A 382 -1.71 -0.05 -5.43
N TYR A 383 -1.04 -0.04 -6.57
CA TYR A 383 0.25 -0.71 -6.82
C TYR A 383 1.47 0.21 -6.56
N ASN A 384 1.24 1.41 -6.09
CA ASN A 384 2.25 2.27 -5.49
C ASN A 384 2.10 2.24 -3.97
N PRO A 385 2.80 1.34 -3.23
CA PRO A 385 2.69 1.28 -1.78
C PRO A 385 3.23 2.55 -1.16
N SER A 386 2.34 3.37 -0.67
CA SER A 386 2.55 4.71 -0.18
C SER A 386 1.98 4.89 1.22
N LEU A 387 2.55 5.81 2.00
CA LEU A 387 1.91 6.26 3.23
C LEU A 387 0.55 6.93 2.94
N PHE A 388 0.36 7.51 1.75
CA PHE A 388 -0.88 8.17 1.34
C PHE A 388 -1.73 7.29 0.42
N THR A 389 -1.83 5.99 0.70
CA THR A 389 -2.53 5.01 -0.15
C THR A 389 -3.93 5.44 -0.62
N PRO A 390 -4.83 6.02 0.22
CA PRO A 390 -6.13 6.48 -0.29
C PRO A 390 -5.99 7.52 -1.41
N PHE A 391 -5.12 8.50 -1.22
CA PHE A 391 -4.89 9.57 -2.19
C PHE A 391 -4.17 9.08 -3.46
N THR A 392 -3.11 8.30 -3.33
CA THR A 392 -2.39 7.78 -4.51
C THR A 392 -3.24 6.81 -5.32
N SER A 393 -4.15 6.07 -4.66
CA SER A 393 -5.16 5.25 -5.35
C SER A 393 -6.20 6.10 -6.07
N GLU A 394 -6.64 7.22 -5.48
CA GLU A 394 -7.54 8.16 -6.12
C GLU A 394 -6.94 8.76 -7.40
N LEU A 395 -5.68 9.19 -7.34
CA LEU A 395 -4.96 9.68 -8.53
C LEU A 395 -4.80 8.60 -9.60
N ALA A 396 -4.42 7.39 -9.22
CA ALA A 396 -4.29 6.26 -10.15
C ALA A 396 -5.62 5.87 -10.79
N ALA A 397 -6.74 6.01 -10.06
CA ALA A 397 -8.08 5.80 -10.59
C ALA A 397 -8.45 6.86 -11.65
N HIS A 398 -8.15 8.13 -11.40
CA HIS A 398 -8.33 9.20 -12.39
C HIS A 398 -7.44 8.97 -13.62
N TYR A 399 -6.18 8.59 -13.41
CA TYR A 399 -5.24 8.27 -14.46
C TYR A 399 -5.75 7.13 -15.35
N SER A 400 -6.26 6.04 -14.74
CA SER A 400 -6.89 4.92 -15.44
C SER A 400 -8.12 5.35 -16.25
N ALA A 401 -8.97 6.22 -15.68
CA ALA A 401 -10.15 6.73 -16.37
C ALA A 401 -9.80 7.59 -17.59
N GLN A 402 -8.75 8.43 -17.49
CA GLN A 402 -8.24 9.22 -18.62
C GLN A 402 -7.63 8.31 -19.70
N TYR A 403 -6.89 7.27 -19.28
CA TYR A 403 -6.35 6.28 -20.21
C TYR A 403 -7.44 5.56 -20.99
N PHE A 404 -8.49 5.04 -20.33
CA PHE A 404 -9.60 4.35 -20.99
C PHE A 404 -10.42 5.25 -21.93
N LYS A 405 -10.41 6.55 -21.69
CA LYS A 405 -11.02 7.53 -22.58
C LYS A 405 -10.15 7.94 -23.77
N GLY A 406 -8.91 7.47 -23.83
CA GLY A 406 -7.94 7.96 -24.82
C GLY A 406 -7.58 9.44 -24.65
N GLN A 407 -7.70 9.98 -23.43
CA GLN A 407 -7.44 11.37 -23.07
C GLN A 407 -6.09 11.57 -22.39
N LEU A 408 -5.31 10.50 -22.28
CA LEU A 408 -3.99 10.51 -21.69
C LEU A 408 -2.94 10.35 -22.79
N ASN A 409 -2.02 11.30 -22.87
CA ASN A 409 -0.89 11.19 -23.80
C ASN A 409 0.23 10.36 -23.17
N VAL A 410 0.15 9.03 -23.33
CA VAL A 410 1.15 8.10 -22.83
C VAL A 410 2.21 7.80 -23.89
N PRO A 411 3.48 7.54 -23.48
CA PRO A 411 4.52 7.10 -24.39
C PRO A 411 4.14 5.78 -25.07
N ASN A 412 4.81 5.44 -26.16
CA ASN A 412 4.66 4.12 -26.78
C ASN A 412 5.18 3.02 -25.85
N ALA A 413 4.85 1.77 -26.16
CA ALA A 413 5.18 0.62 -25.32
C ALA A 413 6.69 0.48 -25.04
N GLN A 414 7.55 0.78 -26.03
CA GLN A 414 8.99 0.69 -25.86
C GLN A 414 9.51 1.76 -24.88
N ALA A 415 9.05 2.99 -24.98
CA ALA A 415 9.43 4.06 -24.09
C ALA A 415 8.90 3.82 -22.67
N MET A 416 7.68 3.26 -22.53
CA MET A 416 7.17 2.81 -21.21
C MET A 416 8.08 1.74 -20.59
N LYS A 417 8.50 0.74 -21.35
CA LYS A 417 9.40 -0.33 -20.86
C LYS A 417 10.74 0.22 -20.40
N MET A 418 11.32 1.19 -21.15
CA MET A 418 12.56 1.85 -20.74
C MET A 418 12.40 2.60 -19.42
N GLU A 419 11.32 3.36 -19.27
CA GLU A 419 11.03 4.11 -18.04
C GLU A 419 10.80 3.16 -16.83
N ILE A 420 10.11 2.05 -17.04
CA ILE A 420 9.91 0.99 -16.04
C ILE A 420 11.27 0.41 -15.61
N ALA A 421 12.14 0.08 -16.56
CA ALA A 421 13.45 -0.47 -16.26
C ALA A 421 14.31 0.51 -15.44
N LEU A 422 14.37 1.79 -15.84
CA LEU A 422 15.08 2.85 -15.10
C LEU A 422 14.54 3.02 -13.68
N HIS A 423 13.21 2.94 -13.50
CA HIS A 423 12.61 3.02 -12.18
C HIS A 423 12.96 1.81 -11.31
N GLN A 424 12.94 0.61 -11.88
CA GLN A 424 13.31 -0.62 -11.17
C GLN A 424 14.79 -0.65 -10.79
N ASP A 425 15.67 -0.23 -11.68
CA ASP A 425 17.11 -0.15 -11.40
C ASP A 425 17.38 0.82 -10.25
N TRP A 426 16.71 1.97 -10.22
CA TRP A 426 16.80 2.90 -9.10
C TRP A 426 16.30 2.30 -7.78
N LEU A 427 15.18 1.54 -7.80
CA LEU A 427 14.68 0.84 -6.61
C LEU A 427 15.66 -0.21 -6.10
N VAL A 428 16.26 -0.99 -7.01
CA VAL A 428 17.26 -2.03 -6.67
C VAL A 428 18.52 -1.42 -6.08
N GLN A 429 19.04 -0.34 -6.68
CA GLN A 429 20.22 0.36 -6.16
C GLN A 429 20.03 0.89 -4.74
N ARG A 430 18.81 1.33 -4.40
CA ARG A 430 18.48 1.82 -3.05
C ARG A 430 18.34 0.70 -2.02
N ALA A 431 17.74 -0.41 -2.39
CA ALA A 431 17.55 -1.55 -1.49
C ALA A 431 17.60 -2.88 -2.27
N PRO A 432 18.79 -3.42 -2.48
CA PRO A 432 19.03 -4.58 -3.36
C PRO A 432 18.20 -5.82 -3.05
N HIS A 433 17.72 -5.97 -1.82
CA HIS A 433 17.04 -7.18 -1.37
C HIS A 433 15.52 -7.07 -1.22
N SER A 434 14.90 -5.92 -1.46
CA SER A 434 13.51 -5.75 -1.05
C SER A 434 12.63 -4.84 -1.91
N ASN A 435 13.15 -3.80 -2.56
CA ASN A 435 12.29 -2.73 -3.09
C ASN A 435 11.52 -3.08 -4.35
N ALA A 436 12.07 -3.91 -5.21
CA ALA A 436 11.46 -4.15 -6.51
C ALA A 436 10.30 -5.17 -6.49
N SER A 437 10.06 -5.83 -5.34
CA SER A 437 8.96 -6.78 -5.19
C SER A 437 7.56 -6.13 -5.10
N GLY A 438 7.48 -4.79 -4.99
CA GLY A 438 6.22 -4.05 -4.97
C GLY A 438 5.50 -3.98 -3.61
N THR A 439 6.02 -4.64 -2.57
CA THR A 439 5.39 -4.64 -1.23
C THR A 439 6.02 -3.64 -0.25
N CYS A 440 7.04 -2.90 -0.69
CA CYS A 440 7.75 -1.94 0.17
C CYS A 440 7.08 -0.57 0.14
N ILE A 441 6.72 -0.06 1.31
CA ILE A 441 6.28 1.32 1.46
C ILE A 441 7.52 2.23 1.39
N ILE A 442 7.53 3.16 0.45
CA ILE A 442 8.59 4.14 0.24
C ILE A 442 8.06 5.58 0.37
N PRO A 443 8.89 6.56 0.80
CA PRO A 443 8.44 7.91 1.11
C PRO A 443 8.38 8.85 -0.12
N PHE A 444 8.02 8.36 -1.32
CA PHE A 444 8.00 9.17 -2.55
C PHE A 444 6.59 9.34 -3.12
N SER A 445 5.65 9.64 -2.23
CA SER A 445 4.24 9.78 -2.59
C SER A 445 3.96 11.04 -3.38
N PHE A 446 4.61 12.15 -3.03
CA PHE A 446 4.44 13.43 -3.76
C PHE A 446 5.07 13.38 -5.15
N HIS A 447 6.24 12.76 -5.29
CA HIS A 447 6.87 12.61 -6.61
C HIS A 447 5.99 11.80 -7.56
N HIS A 448 5.48 10.66 -7.10
CA HIS A 448 4.58 9.83 -7.87
C HIS A 448 3.26 10.56 -8.20
N ALA A 449 2.67 11.26 -7.22
CA ALA A 449 1.48 12.06 -7.44
C ALA A 449 1.70 13.15 -8.51
N ASP A 450 2.83 13.86 -8.42
CA ASP A 450 3.19 14.91 -9.38
C ASP A 450 3.44 14.35 -10.79
N GLU A 451 3.99 13.14 -10.92
CA GLU A 451 4.15 12.46 -12.20
C GLU A 451 2.77 12.15 -12.83
N LEU A 452 1.85 11.52 -12.08
CA LEU A 452 0.49 11.24 -12.56
C LEU A 452 -0.26 12.52 -12.94
N MET A 453 -0.14 13.56 -12.12
CA MET A 453 -0.83 14.83 -12.38
C MET A 453 -0.29 15.54 -13.63
N ARG A 454 1.03 15.54 -13.83
CA ARG A 454 1.65 16.12 -15.05
C ARG A 454 1.20 15.36 -16.30
N ASP A 455 1.20 14.03 -16.25
CA ASP A 455 0.75 13.19 -17.37
C ASP A 455 -0.74 13.44 -17.70
N MET A 456 -1.56 13.80 -16.70
CA MET A 456 -2.96 14.20 -16.88
C MET A 456 -3.19 15.68 -17.23
N GLY A 457 -2.12 16.47 -17.40
CA GLY A 457 -2.21 17.91 -17.68
C GLY A 457 -2.67 18.77 -16.50
N LEU A 458 -2.61 18.23 -15.27
CA LEU A 458 -3.04 18.92 -14.05
C LEU A 458 -1.88 19.68 -13.39
N ASN A 459 -2.21 20.79 -12.73
CA ASN A 459 -1.23 21.52 -11.93
C ASN A 459 -0.86 20.72 -10.68
N THR A 460 0.43 20.48 -10.47
CA THR A 460 0.97 19.76 -9.32
C THR A 460 0.97 20.59 -8.03
N ARG A 461 1.08 21.93 -8.14
CA ARG A 461 1.00 22.84 -6.99
C ARG A 461 -0.45 23.08 -6.61
N ARG A 462 -0.74 22.99 -5.31
CA ARG A 462 -2.09 23.17 -4.75
C ARG A 462 -2.26 24.47 -3.98
N THR A 463 -1.17 25.11 -3.61
CA THR A 463 -1.19 26.43 -2.95
C THR A 463 -0.44 27.47 -3.78
N ARG A 464 -0.83 28.75 -3.62
CA ARG A 464 -0.13 29.88 -4.28
C ARG A 464 1.19 30.19 -3.60
N ASN A 465 1.29 29.97 -2.29
CA ASN A 465 2.48 30.25 -1.50
C ASN A 465 3.45 29.05 -1.54
N PRO A 466 4.67 29.19 -2.08
CA PRO A 466 5.65 28.11 -2.15
C PRO A 466 6.05 27.54 -0.80
N ILE A 467 6.16 28.37 0.24
CA ILE A 467 6.52 27.92 1.59
C ILE A 467 5.41 27.01 2.14
N THR A 468 4.16 27.43 2.00
CA THR A 468 3.00 26.62 2.42
C THR A 468 2.93 25.32 1.65
N GLU A 469 3.20 25.32 0.33
CA GLU A 469 3.22 24.12 -0.51
C GLU A 469 4.26 23.11 -0.02
N PHE A 470 5.42 23.58 0.41
CA PHE A 470 6.54 22.71 0.81
C PHE A 470 6.49 22.26 2.26
N MET A 471 6.07 23.13 3.17
CA MET A 471 6.20 22.91 4.63
C MET A 471 4.92 22.47 5.31
N LYS A 472 3.75 22.67 4.68
CA LYS A 472 2.48 22.27 5.27
C LYS A 472 2.31 20.74 5.19
N PRO A 473 1.89 20.09 6.28
CA PRO A 473 1.56 18.67 6.24
C PRO A 473 0.54 18.34 5.15
N PHE A 474 0.69 17.17 4.57
CA PHE A 474 -0.17 16.67 3.51
C PHE A 474 -1.65 16.73 3.92
N ASN A 475 -2.47 17.23 3.03
CA ASN A 475 -3.92 17.27 3.20
C ASN A 475 -4.59 16.84 1.87
N PRO A 476 -5.20 15.66 1.79
CA PRO A 476 -5.89 15.18 0.59
C PRO A 476 -6.97 16.13 0.08
N ALA A 477 -7.65 16.88 0.96
CA ALA A 477 -8.70 17.82 0.56
C ALA A 477 -8.23 18.92 -0.40
N MET A 478 -6.91 19.19 -0.48
CA MET A 478 -6.33 20.11 -1.47
C MET A 478 -6.45 19.60 -2.91
N TYR A 479 -6.73 18.31 -3.08
CA TYR A 479 -6.90 17.64 -4.38
C TYR A 479 -8.37 17.37 -4.73
N LYS A 480 -9.30 17.90 -3.96
CA LYS A 480 -10.73 17.77 -4.21
C LYS A 480 -11.12 18.32 -5.59
N GLY A 481 -12.02 17.64 -6.29
CA GLY A 481 -12.61 18.10 -7.55
C GLY A 481 -11.76 17.80 -8.79
N LEU A 482 -10.87 16.81 -8.74
CA LEU A 482 -10.06 16.38 -9.89
C LEU A 482 -10.93 15.98 -11.10
N THR A 483 -12.04 15.28 -10.88
CA THR A 483 -12.99 14.94 -11.96
C THR A 483 -13.45 16.18 -12.72
N LYS A 484 -13.81 17.25 -12.00
CA LYS A 484 -14.24 18.52 -12.62
C LYS A 484 -13.11 19.17 -13.42
N GLN A 485 -11.89 19.19 -12.87
CA GLN A 485 -10.71 19.75 -13.53
C GLN A 485 -10.39 18.97 -14.82
N LEU A 486 -10.40 17.64 -14.78
CA LEU A 486 -10.15 16.78 -15.94
C LEU A 486 -11.22 16.91 -17.03
N LYS A 487 -12.50 17.00 -16.64
CA LYS A 487 -13.59 17.27 -17.61
C LYS A 487 -13.47 18.65 -18.29
N ALA A 488 -12.95 19.64 -17.57
CA ALA A 488 -12.70 20.96 -18.13
C ALA A 488 -11.53 20.99 -19.14
N LEU A 489 -10.51 20.14 -18.95
CA LEU A 489 -9.39 19.99 -19.88
C LEU A 489 -9.81 19.29 -21.18
N HIS A 490 -10.80 18.39 -21.09
CA HIS A 490 -11.31 17.61 -22.21
C HIS A 490 -12.84 17.80 -22.31
N PRO A 491 -13.32 18.99 -22.72
CA PRO A 491 -14.74 19.23 -22.87
C PRO A 491 -15.28 18.23 -23.91
N VAL A 492 -16.37 17.54 -23.56
CA VAL A 492 -17.13 16.76 -24.55
C VAL A 492 -17.50 17.75 -25.63
N LYS A 493 -17.07 17.54 -26.88
CA LYS A 493 -17.50 18.35 -28.01
C LYS A 493 -19.02 18.31 -28.00
N ALA A 494 -19.65 19.40 -27.56
CA ALA A 494 -21.08 19.58 -27.67
C ALA A 494 -21.39 19.38 -29.14
N ASP A 495 -22.41 18.59 -29.44
CA ASP A 495 -22.83 18.23 -30.78
C ASP A 495 -22.78 19.47 -31.69
N VAL A 496 -21.79 19.53 -32.56
CA VAL A 496 -21.63 20.55 -33.59
C VAL A 496 -22.85 20.52 -34.54
N LYS A 497 -23.65 19.43 -34.53
CA LYS A 497 -24.94 19.31 -35.22
C LYS A 497 -25.98 20.31 -34.73
N LYS A 498 -26.07 20.60 -33.43
CA LYS A 498 -27.05 21.59 -32.93
C LYS A 498 -26.60 23.04 -33.15
N ALA A 499 -25.30 23.30 -33.27
CA ALA A 499 -24.82 24.64 -33.59
C ALA A 499 -25.01 24.96 -35.08
N ASN A 500 -24.90 23.98 -35.97
CA ASN A 500 -25.14 24.19 -37.40
C ASN A 500 -26.64 24.28 -37.75
N GLU A 501 -27.50 23.60 -37.01
CA GLU A 501 -28.99 23.72 -37.18
C GLU A 501 -29.53 25.08 -36.68
N LEU A 502 -28.78 25.80 -35.85
CA LEU A 502 -29.11 27.16 -35.38
C LEU A 502 -28.51 28.28 -36.27
N ILE A 503 -27.63 27.92 -37.22
CA ILE A 503 -27.05 28.87 -38.19
C ILE A 503 -27.77 28.76 -39.55
N GLU A 504 -28.50 27.66 -39.79
CA GLU A 504 -29.29 27.45 -41.00
C GLU A 504 -30.80 27.71 -40.81
N ALA A 505 -31.26 28.14 -39.59
CA ALA A 505 -32.61 28.60 -39.29
C ALA A 505 -32.63 30.12 -39.05
#